data_070d0d5918832206570554c46263c986
#
_entry.id   070d0d5918832206570554c46263c986
#
_cell.length_a   1.000
_cell.length_b   1.000
_cell.length_c   1.000
_cell.angle_alpha   90.00
_cell.angle_beta   90.00
_cell.angle_gamma   90.00
#
_symmetry.space_group_name_H-M   'P 1'
#
loop_
_entity.id
_entity.type
_entity.pdbx_description
1 polymer ?
#
loop_
_entity_poly.entity_id
_entity_poly.type
_entity_poly.pdbx_seq_one_letter_code
_entity_poly.pdbx_strand_id
1 'polypeptide(L)'
;AQVTLIGITGHDGPREMLIDCLAAEPAITPHLIADPTRPTTTKTRFTVKGHQLLRVDDEDINPVSADSMTQMASAILSALDTANMVILSDYDKGVVQPHLITLLTNHPRRADFTILADPKQPDIRIYDGVDILTPNLSEFDHFCQYHNIAMPQKRHTGASDINAVDHTAQELLGLA
;
A
#
# COMPACT_ATOMS: atom_id res chain seq x y z
N ALA A 1 -18.37 3.72 8.65
CA ALA A 1 -17.30 4.67 8.33
C ALA A 1 -17.49 5.20 6.93
N GLN A 2 -17.11 6.44 6.67
CA GLN A 2 -16.99 6.99 5.30
C GLN A 2 -15.53 6.84 4.87
N VAL A 3 -15.32 6.45 3.61
CA VAL A 3 -13.99 6.21 3.04
C VAL A 3 -13.80 7.08 1.80
N THR A 4 -12.71 7.84 1.76
CA THR A 4 -12.23 8.44 0.51
C THR A 4 -11.19 7.49 -0.07
N LEU A 5 -11.50 6.87 -1.20
CA LEU A 5 -10.61 5.96 -1.90
C LEU A 5 -9.84 6.72 -2.97
N ILE A 6 -8.52 6.82 -2.81
CA ILE A 6 -7.65 7.50 -3.77
C ILE A 6 -6.75 6.46 -4.41
N GLY A 7 -6.71 6.42 -5.74
CA GLY A 7 -5.91 5.44 -6.47
C GLY A 7 -5.62 5.85 -7.90
N ILE A 8 -4.67 5.13 -8.51
CA ILE A 8 -4.27 5.32 -9.89
C ILE A 8 -4.86 4.20 -10.75
N THR A 9 -5.39 4.57 -11.90
CA THR A 9 -5.92 3.64 -12.91
C THR A 9 -5.32 4.00 -14.28
N GLY A 10 -5.50 3.14 -15.26
CA GLY A 10 -5.37 3.51 -16.66
C GLY A 10 -6.56 4.31 -17.15
N HIS A 11 -6.61 4.52 -18.48
CA HIS A 11 -7.75 5.09 -19.19
C HIS A 11 -8.36 4.02 -20.09
N ASP A 12 -9.01 3.02 -19.49
CA ASP A 12 -9.35 1.74 -20.12
C ASP A 12 -10.65 1.13 -19.56
N GLY A 13 -11.11 0.04 -20.19
CA GLY A 13 -12.32 -0.66 -19.77
C GLY A 13 -12.32 -1.17 -18.33
N PRO A 14 -11.23 -1.74 -17.80
CA PRO A 14 -11.14 -2.11 -16.39
C PRO A 14 -11.39 -0.94 -15.42
N ARG A 15 -10.95 0.27 -15.77
CA ARG A 15 -11.28 1.47 -14.99
C ARG A 15 -12.79 1.72 -14.93
N GLU A 16 -13.49 1.62 -16.07
CA GLU A 16 -14.95 1.83 -16.12
C GLU A 16 -15.67 0.79 -15.25
N MET A 17 -15.25 -0.48 -15.32
CA MET A 17 -15.80 -1.53 -14.45
C MET A 17 -15.60 -1.22 -12.97
N LEU A 18 -14.42 -0.69 -12.59
CA LEU A 18 -14.14 -0.29 -11.21
C LEU A 18 -15.04 0.85 -10.76
N ILE A 19 -15.26 1.85 -11.61
CA ILE A 19 -16.17 2.97 -11.33
C ILE A 19 -17.59 2.45 -11.08
N ASP A 20 -18.09 1.57 -11.95
CA ASP A 20 -19.41 0.98 -11.79
C ASP A 20 -19.55 0.19 -10.48
N CYS A 21 -18.52 -0.58 -10.12
CA CYS A 21 -18.49 -1.30 -8.84
C CYS A 21 -18.52 -0.34 -7.64
N LEU A 22 -17.75 0.73 -7.68
CA LEU A 22 -17.68 1.70 -6.58
C LEU A 22 -18.96 2.54 -6.46
N ALA A 23 -19.65 2.78 -7.56
CA ALA A 23 -20.94 3.48 -7.56
C ALA A 23 -22.03 2.75 -6.74
N ALA A 24 -21.90 1.44 -6.55
CA ALA A 24 -22.78 0.65 -5.72
C ALA A 24 -22.50 0.76 -4.21
N GLU A 25 -21.38 1.40 -3.82
CA GLU A 25 -20.91 1.47 -2.43
C GLU A 25 -21.03 2.91 -1.87
N PRO A 26 -22.16 3.29 -1.28
CA PRO A 26 -22.42 4.67 -0.86
C PRO A 26 -21.50 5.18 0.26
N ALA A 27 -20.77 4.28 0.93
CA ALA A 27 -19.80 4.62 1.95
C ALA A 27 -18.44 5.01 1.38
N ILE A 28 -18.22 4.86 0.07
CA ILE A 28 -16.94 5.12 -0.59
C ILE A 28 -17.09 6.33 -1.53
N THR A 29 -16.23 7.31 -1.36
CA THR A 29 -16.06 8.42 -2.30
C THR A 29 -14.78 8.17 -3.10
N PRO A 30 -14.88 7.74 -4.37
CA PRO A 30 -13.71 7.41 -5.18
C PRO A 30 -13.08 8.66 -5.80
N HIS A 31 -11.74 8.75 -5.73
CA HIS A 31 -10.88 9.68 -6.46
C HIS A 31 -9.88 8.87 -7.29
N LEU A 32 -10.34 8.35 -8.43
CA LEU A 32 -9.53 7.54 -9.34
C LEU A 32 -8.87 8.44 -10.38
N ILE A 33 -7.56 8.62 -10.26
CA ILE A 33 -6.75 9.39 -11.18
C ILE A 33 -6.36 8.49 -12.36
N ALA A 34 -6.70 8.91 -13.58
CA ALA A 34 -6.35 8.17 -14.79
C ALA A 34 -4.93 8.58 -15.24
N ASP A 35 -3.99 7.64 -15.21
CA ASP A 35 -2.65 7.81 -15.75
C ASP A 35 -2.60 7.20 -17.16
N PRO A 36 -2.39 8.00 -18.22
CA PRO A 36 -2.39 7.50 -19.59
C PRO A 36 -1.18 6.62 -19.93
N THR A 37 -0.19 6.55 -19.05
CA THR A 37 1.06 5.82 -19.31
C THR A 37 1.01 4.37 -18.84
N ARG A 38 -0.08 3.94 -18.17
CA ARG A 38 -0.21 2.60 -17.60
C ARG A 38 -1.62 2.02 -17.76
N PRO A 39 -1.77 0.68 -17.76
CA PRO A 39 -3.08 0.06 -17.66
C PRO A 39 -3.64 0.17 -16.23
N THR A 40 -4.95 0.05 -16.09
CA THR A 40 -5.55 -0.28 -14.80
C THR A 40 -5.11 -1.68 -14.40
N THR A 41 -4.49 -1.81 -13.22
CA THR A 41 -4.03 -3.12 -12.74
C THR A 41 -5.18 -4.11 -12.67
N THR A 42 -5.05 -5.23 -13.39
CA THR A 42 -6.03 -6.32 -13.34
C THR A 42 -5.36 -7.65 -13.02
N LYS A 43 -6.09 -8.49 -12.30
CA LYS A 43 -5.64 -9.84 -11.93
C LYS A 43 -6.72 -10.86 -12.29
N THR A 44 -6.56 -11.44 -13.48
CA THR A 44 -7.50 -12.41 -14.03
C THR A 44 -7.15 -13.83 -13.58
N ARG A 45 -8.05 -14.47 -12.85
CA ARG A 45 -7.90 -15.85 -12.37
C ARG A 45 -8.74 -16.79 -13.22
N PHE A 46 -8.09 -17.76 -13.82
CA PHE A 46 -8.74 -18.84 -14.57
C PHE A 46 -8.93 -20.04 -13.64
N THR A 47 -10.20 -20.45 -13.45
CA THR A 47 -10.55 -21.53 -12.53
C THR A 47 -11.37 -22.61 -13.23
N VAL A 48 -11.13 -23.87 -12.85
CA VAL A 48 -11.96 -25.01 -13.28
C VAL A 48 -12.41 -25.79 -12.04
N LYS A 49 -13.72 -25.96 -11.90
CA LYS A 49 -14.32 -26.66 -10.75
C LYS A 49 -13.83 -26.13 -9.39
N GLY A 50 -13.64 -24.81 -9.27
CA GLY A 50 -13.16 -24.17 -8.06
C GLY A 50 -11.64 -24.19 -7.84
N HIS A 51 -10.87 -24.88 -8.70
CA HIS A 51 -9.41 -24.88 -8.65
C HIS A 51 -8.82 -23.82 -9.58
N GLN A 52 -7.95 -22.96 -9.06
CA GLN A 52 -7.22 -21.99 -9.88
C GLN A 52 -6.18 -22.70 -10.74
N LEU A 53 -6.28 -22.55 -12.06
CA LEU A 53 -5.32 -23.08 -13.02
C LEU A 53 -4.17 -22.11 -13.24
N LEU A 54 -4.48 -20.84 -13.48
CA LEU A 54 -3.48 -19.81 -13.69
C LEU A 54 -4.05 -18.43 -13.28
N ARG A 55 -3.15 -17.45 -13.10
CA ARG A 55 -3.45 -16.04 -12.97
C ARG A 55 -2.68 -15.27 -14.03
N VAL A 56 -3.33 -14.34 -14.68
CA VAL A 56 -2.72 -13.36 -15.58
C VAL A 56 -2.84 -12.00 -14.93
N ASP A 57 -1.72 -11.33 -14.76
CA ASP A 57 -1.63 -9.99 -14.19
C ASP A 57 -1.29 -9.03 -15.33
N ASP A 58 -2.15 -8.01 -15.52
CA ASP A 58 -1.88 -6.86 -16.39
C ASP A 58 -1.62 -5.66 -15.48
N GLU A 59 -0.37 -5.28 -15.35
CA GLU A 59 0.07 -4.28 -14.38
C GLU A 59 1.37 -3.59 -14.81
N ASP A 60 1.58 -2.36 -14.32
CA ASP A 60 2.83 -1.62 -14.46
C ASP A 60 3.43 -1.39 -13.07
N ILE A 61 4.73 -1.67 -12.92
CA ILE A 61 5.50 -1.48 -11.69
C ILE A 61 6.31 -0.17 -11.68
N ASN A 62 6.35 0.53 -12.82
CA ASN A 62 7.10 1.79 -12.91
C ASN A 62 6.47 2.88 -12.02
N PRO A 63 7.24 3.91 -11.65
CA PRO A 63 6.68 5.07 -10.97
C PRO A 63 5.52 5.69 -11.76
N VAL A 64 4.52 6.16 -11.04
CA VAL A 64 3.38 6.91 -11.61
C VAL A 64 3.89 8.20 -12.24
N SER A 65 3.25 8.66 -13.32
CA SER A 65 3.61 9.92 -13.98
C SER A 65 3.55 11.11 -13.01
N ALA A 66 4.40 12.10 -13.23
CA ALA A 66 4.48 13.29 -12.36
C ALA A 66 3.14 14.05 -12.31
N ASP A 67 2.42 14.12 -13.43
CA ASP A 67 1.10 14.78 -13.51
C ASP A 67 0.06 14.03 -12.67
N SER A 68 0.00 12.70 -12.79
CA SER A 68 -0.92 11.87 -12.01
C SER A 68 -0.57 11.90 -10.53
N MET A 69 0.71 11.94 -10.18
CA MET A 69 1.17 12.08 -8.81
C MET A 69 0.77 13.43 -8.21
N THR A 70 0.85 14.51 -8.98
CA THR A 70 0.40 15.84 -8.55
C THR A 70 -1.10 15.86 -8.27
N GLN A 71 -1.90 15.26 -9.15
CA GLN A 71 -3.35 15.14 -8.96
C GLN A 71 -3.67 14.30 -7.70
N MET A 72 -2.96 13.19 -7.49
CA MET A 72 -3.13 12.35 -6.32
C MET A 72 -2.77 13.09 -5.03
N ALA A 73 -1.67 13.83 -5.02
CA ALA A 73 -1.27 14.65 -3.87
C ALA A 73 -2.36 15.69 -3.52
N SER A 74 -2.93 16.36 -4.54
CA SER A 74 -4.03 17.31 -4.33
C SER A 74 -5.27 16.65 -3.74
N ALA A 75 -5.66 15.47 -4.24
CA ALA A 75 -6.80 14.72 -3.72
C ALA A 75 -6.57 14.26 -2.26
N ILE A 76 -5.35 13.83 -1.93
CA ILE A 76 -4.96 13.44 -0.58
C ILE A 76 -5.05 14.65 0.36
N LEU A 77 -4.47 15.78 0.00
CA LEU A 77 -4.50 16.99 0.83
C LEU A 77 -5.94 17.41 1.13
N SER A 78 -6.82 17.39 0.13
CA SER A 78 -8.24 17.68 0.32
C SER A 78 -8.94 16.67 1.25
N ALA A 79 -8.61 15.37 1.14
CA ALA A 79 -9.18 14.35 2.00
C ALA A 79 -8.72 14.48 3.46
N LEU A 80 -7.49 14.93 3.68
CA LEU A 80 -6.91 15.12 5.01
C LEU A 80 -7.60 16.22 5.83
N ASP A 81 -8.37 17.12 5.21
CA ASP A 81 -9.12 18.14 5.94
C ASP A 81 -10.13 17.55 6.94
N THR A 82 -10.62 16.34 6.66
CA THR A 82 -11.65 15.69 7.49
C THR A 82 -11.27 14.28 7.95
N ALA A 83 -10.20 13.70 7.39
CA ALA A 83 -9.76 12.35 7.74
C ALA A 83 -9.21 12.30 9.18
N ASN A 84 -9.49 11.19 9.86
CA ASN A 84 -8.90 10.82 11.15
C ASN A 84 -8.03 9.55 11.06
N MET A 85 -7.99 8.93 9.89
CA MET A 85 -7.12 7.79 9.59
C MET A 85 -6.76 7.78 8.11
N VAL A 86 -5.52 7.46 7.82
CA VAL A 86 -4.99 7.19 6.48
C VAL A 86 -4.53 5.74 6.42
N ILE A 87 -4.98 5.00 5.42
CA ILE A 87 -4.50 3.64 5.15
C ILE A 87 -3.75 3.65 3.83
N LEU A 88 -2.47 3.33 3.89
CA LEU A 88 -1.62 3.14 2.72
C LEU A 88 -1.57 1.65 2.40
N SER A 89 -2.23 1.24 1.33
CA SER A 89 -2.16 -0.13 0.82
C SER A 89 -1.13 -0.17 -0.30
N ASP A 90 0.09 -0.57 0.04
CA ASP A 90 1.18 -0.63 -0.93
C ASP A 90 1.20 -1.99 -1.63
N TYR A 91 1.26 -1.96 -2.95
CA TYR A 91 1.38 -3.13 -3.82
C TYR A 91 2.67 -3.11 -4.63
N ASP A 92 3.60 -2.18 -4.33
CA ASP A 92 4.85 -2.00 -5.06
C ASP A 92 4.61 -1.79 -6.57
N LYS A 93 3.63 -0.93 -6.88
CA LYS A 93 3.25 -0.57 -8.25
C LYS A 93 3.52 0.92 -8.55
N GLY A 94 4.55 1.47 -7.91
CA GLY A 94 5.00 2.84 -8.14
C GLY A 94 4.08 3.95 -7.63
N VAL A 95 3.04 3.62 -6.85
CA VAL A 95 2.10 4.58 -6.27
C VAL A 95 2.61 5.13 -4.94
N VAL A 96 2.94 4.24 -4.01
CA VAL A 96 3.51 4.64 -2.72
C VAL A 96 4.99 4.96 -2.92
N GLN A 97 5.33 6.23 -2.82
CA GLN A 97 6.69 6.75 -3.02
C GLN A 97 7.10 7.60 -1.80
N PRO A 98 8.41 7.80 -1.53
CA PRO A 98 8.86 8.54 -0.36
C PRO A 98 8.26 9.94 -0.22
N HIS A 99 8.07 10.66 -1.34
CA HIS A 99 7.47 12.00 -1.30
C HIS A 99 6.00 11.99 -0.85
N LEU A 100 5.25 10.91 -1.12
CA LEU A 100 3.89 10.75 -0.62
C LEU A 100 3.89 10.58 0.90
N ILE A 101 4.80 9.77 1.43
CA ILE A 101 4.96 9.61 2.88
C ILE A 101 5.33 10.96 3.51
N THR A 102 6.29 11.67 2.93
CA THR A 102 6.70 13.01 3.37
C THR A 102 5.53 14.00 3.39
N LEU A 103 4.65 13.95 2.38
CA LEU A 103 3.45 14.80 2.31
C LEU A 103 2.50 14.52 3.48
N LEU A 104 2.32 13.26 3.84
CA LEU A 104 1.46 12.84 4.96
C LEU A 104 2.08 13.19 6.31
N THR A 105 3.36 12.88 6.50
CA THR A 105 4.06 13.04 7.80
C THR A 105 4.34 14.48 8.14
N ASN A 106 4.50 15.36 7.15
CA ASN A 106 4.71 16.80 7.33
C ASN A 106 3.41 17.62 7.25
N HIS A 107 2.25 16.96 7.19
CA HIS A 107 0.98 17.68 7.10
C HIS A 107 0.70 18.50 8.36
N PRO A 108 0.18 19.75 8.28
CA PRO A 108 -0.11 20.59 9.46
C PRO A 108 -1.04 19.93 10.49
N ARG A 109 -1.94 19.07 10.02
CA ARG A 109 -2.85 18.27 10.88
C ARG A 109 -2.32 16.88 11.21
N ARG A 110 -1.01 16.64 11.11
CA ARG A 110 -0.41 15.31 11.33
C ARG A 110 -0.84 14.65 12.66
N ALA A 111 -1.03 15.43 13.69
CA ALA A 111 -1.44 14.95 15.00
C ALA A 111 -2.93 14.55 15.08
N ASP A 112 -3.74 14.90 14.09
CA ASP A 112 -5.19 14.67 14.10
C ASP A 112 -5.59 13.35 13.42
N PHE A 113 -4.66 12.64 12.77
CA PHE A 113 -4.94 11.39 12.09
C PHE A 113 -3.83 10.36 12.29
N THR A 114 -4.23 9.09 12.26
CA THR A 114 -3.31 7.94 12.31
C THR A 114 -2.99 7.46 10.90
N ILE A 115 -1.71 7.18 10.62
CA ILE A 115 -1.27 6.58 9.36
C ILE A 115 -0.95 5.10 9.60
N LEU A 116 -1.68 4.23 8.92
CA LEU A 116 -1.43 2.80 8.85
C LEU A 116 -0.91 2.47 7.46
N ALA A 117 0.16 1.68 7.35
CA ALA A 117 0.64 1.17 6.08
C ALA A 117 0.69 -0.35 6.06
N ASP A 118 0.12 -0.93 5.01
CA ASP A 118 0.31 -2.33 4.59
C ASP A 118 1.45 -2.35 3.57
N PRO A 119 2.69 -2.68 4.00
CA PRO A 119 3.88 -2.42 3.22
C PRO A 119 4.15 -3.54 2.20
N LYS A 120 4.79 -3.18 1.07
CA LYS A 120 5.23 -4.15 0.06
C LYS A 120 6.68 -3.99 -0.35
N GLN A 121 7.19 -2.76 -0.34
CA GLN A 121 8.58 -2.46 -0.69
C GLN A 121 9.52 -2.93 0.43
N PRO A 122 10.70 -3.47 0.09
CA PRO A 122 11.58 -4.11 1.09
C PRO A 122 12.34 -3.12 1.98
N ASP A 123 12.44 -1.86 1.58
CA ASP A 123 13.09 -0.82 2.39
C ASP A 123 12.09 -0.20 3.36
N ILE A 124 12.16 -0.58 4.64
CA ILE A 124 11.26 -0.08 5.68
C ILE A 124 11.34 1.44 5.85
N ARG A 125 12.48 2.07 5.52
CA ARG A 125 12.69 3.53 5.63
C ARG A 125 11.77 4.35 4.74
N ILE A 126 11.19 3.72 3.71
CA ILE A 126 10.17 4.37 2.87
C ILE A 126 8.95 4.77 3.70
N TYR A 127 8.65 4.01 4.75
CA TYR A 127 7.48 4.23 5.61
C TYR A 127 7.81 5.02 6.89
N ASP A 128 8.94 5.73 6.91
CA ASP A 128 9.32 6.54 8.08
C ASP A 128 8.26 7.58 8.43
N GLY A 129 7.92 7.65 9.73
CA GLY A 129 6.89 8.54 10.26
C GLY A 129 5.44 8.03 10.14
N VAL A 130 5.19 6.80 9.65
CA VAL A 130 3.88 6.15 9.81
C VAL A 130 3.71 5.63 11.23
N ASP A 131 2.45 5.56 11.71
CA ASP A 131 2.19 5.15 13.09
C ASP A 131 2.12 3.63 13.26
N ILE A 132 1.63 2.93 12.23
CA ILE A 132 1.39 1.49 12.27
C ILE A 132 1.81 0.85 10.95
N LEU A 133 2.66 -0.19 11.04
CA LEU A 133 2.99 -1.07 9.91
C LEU A 133 2.38 -2.46 10.15
N THR A 134 1.82 -3.06 9.09
CA THR A 134 1.17 -4.37 9.16
C THR A 134 1.79 -5.39 8.18
N PRO A 135 3.12 -5.61 8.22
CA PRO A 135 3.75 -6.56 7.34
C PRO A 135 3.29 -7.99 7.67
N ASN A 136 3.04 -8.79 6.65
CA ASN A 136 2.96 -10.23 6.84
C ASN A 136 4.38 -10.82 7.04
N LEU A 137 4.45 -12.11 7.41
CA LEU A 137 5.73 -12.77 7.72
C LEU A 137 6.73 -12.74 6.56
N SER A 138 6.26 -12.83 5.31
CA SER A 138 7.11 -12.78 4.13
C SER A 138 7.66 -11.36 3.89
N GLU A 139 6.86 -10.35 4.09
CA GLU A 139 7.27 -8.94 4.00
C GLU A 139 8.26 -8.59 5.11
N PHE A 140 8.00 -9.06 6.32
CA PHE A 140 8.93 -8.91 7.44
C PHE A 140 10.29 -9.57 7.15
N ASP A 141 10.30 -10.78 6.56
CA ASP A 141 11.51 -11.47 6.12
C ASP A 141 12.25 -10.65 5.04
N HIS A 142 11.53 -10.07 4.09
CA HIS A 142 12.12 -9.20 3.06
C HIS A 142 12.76 -7.95 3.68
N PHE A 143 12.15 -7.32 4.69
CA PHE A 143 12.77 -6.21 5.41
C PHE A 143 14.08 -6.65 6.08
N CYS A 144 14.07 -7.77 6.78
CA CYS A 144 15.26 -8.31 7.43
C CYS A 144 16.39 -8.57 6.42
N GLN A 145 16.06 -9.22 5.30
CA GLN A 145 17.03 -9.50 4.24
C GLN A 145 17.61 -8.21 3.63
N TYR A 146 16.75 -7.24 3.32
CA TYR A 146 17.17 -5.98 2.72
C TYR A 146 18.12 -5.19 3.62
N HIS A 147 17.86 -5.19 4.93
CA HIS A 147 18.67 -4.48 5.92
C HIS A 147 19.77 -5.34 6.54
N ASN A 148 20.00 -6.58 6.06
CA ASN A 148 20.98 -7.53 6.56
C ASN A 148 20.78 -7.88 8.05
N ILE A 149 19.55 -7.93 8.53
CA ILE A 149 19.15 -8.33 9.86
C ILE A 149 18.78 -9.81 9.84
N ALA A 150 19.22 -10.56 10.84
CA ALA A 150 18.92 -11.98 10.92
C ALA A 150 17.45 -12.24 11.29
N MET A 151 16.73 -12.99 10.44
CA MET A 151 15.39 -13.46 10.79
C MET A 151 15.40 -14.36 12.01
N PRO A 152 14.42 -14.21 12.93
CA PRO A 152 14.26 -15.12 14.06
C PRO A 152 14.07 -16.57 13.58
N GLN A 153 14.82 -17.50 14.16
CA GLN A 153 14.70 -18.91 13.80
C GLN A 153 13.32 -19.45 14.19
N LYS A 154 12.70 -20.20 13.26
CA LYS A 154 11.46 -20.93 13.55
C LYS A 154 11.75 -22.00 14.60
N ARG A 155 10.94 -22.09 15.65
CA ARG A 155 10.97 -23.22 16.57
C ARG A 155 10.57 -24.51 15.84
N HIS A 156 11.01 -25.67 16.32
CA HIS A 156 10.64 -26.98 15.79
C HIS A 156 9.12 -27.22 15.70
N THR A 157 8.31 -26.42 16.39
CA THR A 157 6.83 -26.44 16.38
C THR A 157 6.22 -25.67 15.20
N GLY A 158 7.03 -25.07 14.33
CA GLY A 158 6.53 -24.25 13.20
C GLY A 158 6.10 -22.82 13.57
N ALA A 159 6.06 -22.47 14.87
CA ALA A 159 5.77 -21.12 15.33
C ALA A 159 7.09 -20.33 15.50
N SER A 160 7.09 -19.06 15.09
CA SER A 160 8.18 -18.13 15.39
C SER A 160 8.20 -17.80 16.89
N ASP A 161 9.38 -17.56 17.43
CA ASP A 161 9.50 -17.04 18.79
C ASP A 161 9.06 -15.57 18.80
N ILE A 162 7.94 -15.27 19.46
CA ILE A 162 7.37 -13.92 19.50
C ILE A 162 8.38 -12.90 20.07
N ASN A 163 9.14 -13.29 21.10
CA ASN A 163 10.14 -12.39 21.69
C ASN A 163 11.30 -12.09 20.71
N ALA A 164 11.71 -13.09 19.92
CA ALA A 164 12.73 -12.90 18.89
C ALA A 164 12.23 -12.06 17.73
N VAL A 165 10.96 -12.22 17.34
CA VAL A 165 10.32 -11.36 16.32
C VAL A 165 10.23 -9.93 16.82
N ASP A 166 9.83 -9.72 18.08
CA ASP A 166 9.75 -8.40 18.70
C ASP A 166 11.12 -7.70 18.73
N HIS A 167 12.17 -8.40 19.15
CA HIS A 167 13.53 -7.87 19.15
C HIS A 167 13.99 -7.46 17.72
N THR A 168 13.73 -8.31 16.73
CA THR A 168 14.08 -8.02 15.33
C THR A 168 13.26 -6.84 14.77
N ALA A 169 11.99 -6.72 15.17
CA ALA A 169 11.16 -5.58 14.78
C ALA A 169 11.68 -4.26 15.38
N GLN A 170 12.14 -4.28 16.65
CA GLN A 170 12.76 -3.11 17.28
C GLN A 170 14.07 -2.71 16.60
N GLU A 171 14.87 -3.68 16.15
CA GLU A 171 16.09 -3.42 15.39
C GLU A 171 15.78 -2.76 14.03
N LEU A 172 14.75 -3.25 13.32
CA LEU A 172 14.26 -2.64 12.07
C LEU A 172 13.73 -1.21 12.28
N LEU A 173 12.95 -1.00 13.35
CA LEU A 173 12.40 0.33 13.67
C LEU A 173 13.49 1.33 14.06
N GLY A 174 14.64 0.88 14.56
CA GLY A 174 15.81 1.71 14.80
C GLY A 174 16.52 2.20 13.54
N LEU A 175 16.13 1.71 12.34
CA LEU A 175 16.64 2.15 11.04
C LEU A 175 15.77 3.24 10.40
N ALA A 176 14.51 3.38 10.83
CA ALA A 176 13.50 4.31 10.32
C ALA A 176 13.55 5.69 11.01
#